data_50c802f060361e7f31f8ba0b37a2011f
#
_entry.id   50c802f060361e7f31f8ba0b37a2011f
#
_cell.length_a   1.000
_cell.length_b   1.000
_cell.length_c   1.000
_cell.angle_alpha   90.00
_cell.angle_beta   90.00
_cell.angle_gamma   90.00
#
_symmetry.space_group_name_H-M   'P 1'
#
loop_
_entity.id
_entity.type
_entity.pdbx_description
1 polymer ?
#
loop_
_entity_poly.entity_id
_entity_poly.type
_entity_poly.pdbx_seq_one_letter_code
_entity_poly.pdbx_strand_id
1 'polypeptide(L)'
;FDRFTTSRIARRVRKQLRVIGRTDASFAASLERLDSAWRSADTLPLDDSDDTRYALLAKFRRVTSALGFSGVIVVVDRVDEPTLVSGDADRMRAIIWPMLNNKFLQQDGLGFKLLLPVDLRHALFKESAAFFQEARLDKQNLVERLSWTGAMLYDLCDARLTTCRAPGEAEPITLLDLFAEDVTRQDLVDALDQMHQPRDAFKFLYHCLTEHCSNVTAEQGEWRIPRLVLEQVRNREVDRLQQLYRVIRPA
;
A
#
# COMPACT_ATOMS: atom_id res chain seq x y z
N PHE A 1 -16.50 16.77 -26.49
CA PHE A 1 -16.98 15.45 -26.01
C PHE A 1 -18.46 15.35 -26.26
N ASP A 2 -18.85 14.40 -27.12
CA ASP A 2 -20.20 14.15 -27.56
C ASP A 2 -21.04 13.51 -26.42
N ARG A 3 -22.37 13.68 -26.47
CA ARG A 3 -23.37 13.06 -25.56
C ARG A 3 -23.17 11.53 -25.41
N PHE A 4 -22.68 10.86 -26.45
CA PHE A 4 -22.37 9.43 -26.46
C PHE A 4 -21.20 9.06 -25.53
N THR A 5 -20.15 9.86 -25.47
CA THR A 5 -18.98 9.61 -24.62
C THR A 5 -19.32 9.81 -23.15
N THR A 6 -20.10 10.85 -22.82
CA THR A 6 -20.58 11.13 -21.46
C THR A 6 -21.47 10.00 -20.95
N SER A 7 -22.37 9.46 -21.79
CA SER A 7 -23.23 8.34 -21.39
C SER A 7 -22.47 7.02 -21.21
N ARG A 8 -21.41 6.80 -21.99
CA ARG A 8 -20.50 5.63 -21.80
C ARG A 8 -19.71 5.72 -20.51
N ILE A 9 -19.14 6.89 -20.20
CA ILE A 9 -18.42 7.12 -18.95
C ILE A 9 -19.36 6.96 -17.76
N ALA A 10 -20.54 7.58 -17.78
CA ALA A 10 -21.54 7.45 -16.73
C ALA A 10 -21.98 6.00 -16.52
N ARG A 11 -22.15 5.21 -17.60
CA ARG A 11 -22.49 3.79 -17.53
C ARG A 11 -21.35 2.96 -16.92
N ARG A 12 -20.09 3.25 -17.25
CA ARG A 12 -18.91 2.55 -16.72
C ARG A 12 -18.69 2.88 -15.26
N VAL A 13 -18.82 4.14 -14.87
CA VAL A 13 -18.77 4.60 -13.46
C VAL A 13 -19.91 3.96 -12.67
N ARG A 14 -21.15 3.93 -13.20
CA ARG A 14 -22.30 3.28 -12.56
C ARG A 14 -22.07 1.78 -12.33
N LYS A 15 -21.44 1.09 -13.29
CA LYS A 15 -21.09 -0.33 -13.15
C LYS A 15 -20.05 -0.54 -12.03
N GLN A 16 -19.03 0.30 -11.95
CA GLN A 16 -18.00 0.21 -10.92
C GLN A 16 -18.54 0.53 -9.52
N LEU A 17 -19.40 1.54 -9.40
CA LEU A 17 -19.98 1.93 -8.12
C LEU A 17 -21.00 0.91 -7.60
N ARG A 18 -21.67 0.15 -8.46
CA ARG A 18 -22.46 -1.03 -8.05
C ARG A 18 -21.60 -2.11 -7.39
N VAL A 19 -20.38 -2.31 -7.90
CA VAL A 19 -19.43 -3.29 -7.34
C VAL A 19 -18.99 -2.90 -5.93
N ILE A 20 -18.91 -1.60 -5.63
CA ILE A 20 -18.54 -1.09 -4.28
C ILE A 20 -19.75 -0.79 -3.39
N GLY A 21 -20.96 -1.26 -3.77
CA GLY A 21 -22.16 -1.22 -2.93
C GLY A 21 -22.82 0.16 -2.76
N ARG A 22 -22.43 1.18 -3.52
CA ARG A 22 -23.09 2.50 -3.52
C ARG A 22 -24.22 2.56 -4.57
N THR A 23 -25.42 2.15 -4.19
CA THR A 23 -26.60 2.08 -5.08
C THR A 23 -27.79 2.93 -4.61
N ASP A 24 -27.58 3.90 -3.73
CA ASP A 24 -28.61 4.70 -3.12
C ASP A 24 -29.03 5.95 -3.92
N ALA A 25 -30.06 6.65 -3.45
CA ALA A 25 -30.57 7.89 -4.05
C ALA A 25 -29.52 9.01 -4.10
N SER A 26 -28.52 8.99 -3.20
CA SER A 26 -27.42 9.94 -3.19
C SER A 26 -26.54 9.81 -4.42
N PHE A 27 -26.50 8.62 -5.01
CA PHE A 27 -25.77 8.33 -6.24
C PHE A 27 -26.44 8.92 -7.49
N ALA A 28 -27.75 8.85 -7.60
CA ALA A 28 -28.50 9.47 -8.71
C ALA A 28 -28.29 10.99 -8.73
N ALA A 29 -28.40 11.63 -7.56
CA ALA A 29 -28.11 13.06 -7.40
C ALA A 29 -26.65 13.43 -7.69
N SER A 30 -25.71 12.50 -7.43
CA SER A 30 -24.30 12.68 -7.77
C SER A 30 -24.04 12.60 -9.29
N LEU A 31 -24.79 11.77 -10.01
CA LEU A 31 -24.70 11.69 -11.48
C LEU A 31 -25.24 12.95 -12.17
N GLU A 32 -26.31 13.55 -11.65
CA GLU A 32 -26.83 14.83 -12.16
C GLU A 32 -25.83 15.96 -11.94
N ARG A 33 -25.20 16.01 -10.77
CA ARG A 33 -24.11 16.97 -10.47
C ARG A 33 -22.89 16.74 -11.36
N LEU A 34 -22.56 15.50 -11.66
CA LEU A 34 -21.47 15.14 -12.57
C LEU A 34 -21.74 15.67 -13.98
N ASP A 35 -22.97 15.52 -14.49
CA ASP A 35 -23.34 16.01 -15.83
C ASP A 35 -23.26 17.54 -15.88
N SER A 36 -23.72 18.23 -14.84
CA SER A 36 -23.58 19.69 -14.71
C SER A 36 -22.12 20.13 -14.62
N ALA A 37 -21.32 19.49 -13.76
CA ALA A 37 -19.89 19.81 -13.59
C ALA A 37 -19.09 19.53 -14.86
N TRP A 38 -19.48 18.49 -15.63
CA TRP A 38 -18.85 18.14 -16.89
C TRP A 38 -19.18 19.12 -18.02
N ARG A 39 -20.42 19.60 -18.07
CA ARG A 39 -20.86 20.59 -19.06
C ARG A 39 -20.31 21.98 -18.83
N SER A 40 -20.15 22.37 -17.57
CA SER A 40 -19.56 23.67 -17.21
C SER A 40 -18.03 23.72 -17.36
N ALA A 41 -17.42 22.58 -17.65
CA ALA A 41 -16.00 22.50 -17.81
C ALA A 41 -15.64 22.73 -19.29
N ASP A 42 -15.00 23.85 -19.55
CA ASP A 42 -14.36 24.17 -20.83
C ASP A 42 -13.55 22.98 -21.37
N THR A 43 -13.29 22.99 -22.66
CA THR A 43 -12.52 21.97 -23.37
C THR A 43 -11.32 21.48 -22.58
N LEU A 44 -11.03 20.18 -22.67
CA LEU A 44 -9.77 19.65 -22.13
C LEU A 44 -8.61 20.40 -22.76
N PRO A 45 -7.62 20.80 -21.94
CA PRO A 45 -6.43 21.45 -22.46
C PRO A 45 -5.76 20.56 -23.51
N LEU A 46 -5.36 21.14 -24.62
CA LEU A 46 -4.80 20.44 -25.79
C LEU A 46 -3.27 20.45 -25.82
N ASP A 47 -2.65 21.29 -24.97
CA ASP A 47 -1.21 21.42 -24.86
C ASP A 47 -0.67 20.80 -23.56
N ASP A 48 0.60 20.46 -23.51
CA ASP A 48 1.28 19.83 -22.37
C ASP A 48 2.05 20.87 -21.52
N SER A 49 1.44 22.03 -21.27
CA SER A 49 2.00 23.03 -20.36
C SER A 49 1.69 22.72 -18.90
N ASP A 50 2.49 23.25 -17.97
CA ASP A 50 2.25 23.07 -16.52
C ASP A 50 0.90 23.64 -16.09
N ASP A 51 0.47 24.77 -16.61
CA ASP A 51 -0.84 25.36 -16.30
C ASP A 51 -1.99 24.48 -16.77
N THR A 52 -1.81 23.78 -17.88
CA THR A 52 -2.73 22.81 -18.43
C THR A 52 -2.90 21.60 -17.52
N ARG A 53 -1.81 21.09 -16.95
CA ARG A 53 -1.83 19.97 -15.99
C ARG A 53 -2.58 20.34 -14.72
N TYR A 54 -2.37 21.55 -14.19
CA TYR A 54 -3.13 22.02 -13.01
C TYR A 54 -4.61 22.22 -13.31
N ALA A 55 -4.96 22.74 -14.48
CA ALA A 55 -6.35 22.86 -14.93
C ALA A 55 -7.03 21.48 -15.06
N LEU A 56 -6.33 20.48 -15.59
CA LEU A 56 -6.80 19.09 -15.67
C LEU A 56 -7.03 18.50 -14.27
N LEU A 57 -6.11 18.73 -13.35
CA LEU A 57 -6.23 18.29 -11.96
C LEU A 57 -7.43 18.95 -11.26
N ALA A 58 -7.61 20.25 -11.43
CA ALA A 58 -8.76 20.97 -10.88
C ALA A 58 -10.09 20.42 -11.44
N LYS A 59 -10.13 20.10 -12.73
CA LYS A 59 -11.28 19.49 -13.38
C LYS A 59 -11.58 18.08 -12.84
N PHE A 60 -10.56 17.27 -12.67
CA PHE A 60 -10.67 15.94 -12.06
C PHE A 60 -11.25 16.03 -10.65
N ARG A 61 -10.78 16.97 -9.82
CA ARG A 61 -11.31 17.21 -8.47
C ARG A 61 -12.77 17.63 -8.47
N ARG A 62 -13.20 18.49 -9.40
CA ARG A 62 -14.63 18.85 -9.53
C ARG A 62 -15.49 17.64 -9.83
N VAL A 63 -15.02 16.75 -10.71
CA VAL A 63 -15.71 15.49 -11.03
C VAL A 63 -15.81 14.59 -9.80
N THR A 64 -14.72 14.36 -9.07
CA THR A 64 -14.74 13.52 -7.87
C THR A 64 -15.61 14.11 -6.77
N SER A 65 -15.58 15.44 -6.57
CA SER A 65 -16.47 16.13 -5.63
C SER A 65 -17.95 16.00 -6.02
N ALA A 66 -18.27 16.13 -7.32
CA ALA A 66 -19.65 15.93 -7.81
C ALA A 66 -20.16 14.50 -7.57
N LEU A 67 -19.25 13.51 -7.53
CA LEU A 67 -19.55 12.12 -7.15
C LEU A 67 -19.66 11.90 -5.63
N GLY A 68 -19.51 12.94 -4.82
CA GLY A 68 -19.65 12.88 -3.37
C GLY A 68 -18.39 12.50 -2.61
N PHE A 69 -17.22 12.51 -3.25
CA PHE A 69 -15.94 12.32 -2.56
C PHE A 69 -15.45 13.64 -1.96
N SER A 70 -14.99 13.60 -0.71
CA SER A 70 -14.45 14.78 -0.01
C SER A 70 -13.03 15.14 -0.46
N GLY A 71 -12.30 14.18 -1.04
CA GLY A 71 -10.93 14.39 -1.50
C GLY A 71 -10.41 13.20 -2.30
N VAL A 72 -9.19 13.35 -2.79
CA VAL A 72 -8.44 12.32 -3.52
C VAL A 72 -7.10 12.12 -2.85
N ILE A 73 -6.74 10.88 -2.57
CA ILE A 73 -5.40 10.51 -2.11
C ILE A 73 -4.71 9.75 -3.24
N VAL A 74 -3.57 10.28 -3.69
CA VAL A 74 -2.71 9.63 -4.66
C VAL A 74 -1.60 8.91 -3.90
N VAL A 75 -1.50 7.61 -4.10
CA VAL A 75 -0.41 6.77 -3.57
C VAL A 75 0.52 6.44 -4.72
N VAL A 76 1.78 6.85 -4.60
CA VAL A 76 2.84 6.54 -5.57
C VAL A 76 3.76 5.51 -4.94
N ASP A 77 3.85 4.35 -5.57
CA ASP A 77 4.67 3.21 -5.15
C ASP A 77 5.45 2.66 -6.35
N ARG A 78 6.52 1.94 -6.09
CA ARG A 78 7.34 1.24 -7.10
C ARG A 78 7.90 2.14 -8.20
N VAL A 79 8.40 3.30 -7.82
CA VAL A 79 8.98 4.27 -8.77
C VAL A 79 10.28 3.75 -9.43
N ASP A 80 10.88 2.72 -8.86
CA ASP A 80 12.08 2.02 -9.33
C ASP A 80 11.81 0.95 -10.40
N GLU A 81 10.58 0.41 -10.46
CA GLU A 81 10.26 -0.73 -11.34
C GLU A 81 10.00 -0.39 -12.82
N PRO A 82 9.46 0.80 -13.22
CA PRO A 82 9.18 1.08 -14.62
C PRO A 82 10.43 0.86 -15.49
N THR A 83 10.26 0.20 -16.64
CA THR A 83 11.35 -0.18 -17.55
C THR A 83 12.24 1.01 -17.95
N LEU A 84 11.65 2.22 -18.06
CA LEU A 84 12.39 3.44 -18.36
C LEU A 84 13.24 3.93 -17.19
N VAL A 85 12.91 3.54 -15.96
CA VAL A 85 13.62 3.91 -14.73
C VAL A 85 14.65 2.86 -14.38
N SER A 86 14.23 1.59 -14.31
CA SER A 86 15.11 0.43 -14.06
C SER A 86 16.07 0.61 -12.88
N GLY A 87 15.57 1.13 -11.75
CA GLY A 87 16.35 1.35 -10.54
C GLY A 87 17.32 2.55 -10.57
N ASP A 88 17.35 3.32 -11.65
CA ASP A 88 18.22 4.49 -11.79
C ASP A 88 17.73 5.64 -10.90
N ALA A 89 18.56 6.07 -9.93
CA ALA A 89 18.23 7.08 -8.94
C ALA A 89 17.94 8.47 -9.56
N ASP A 90 18.67 8.84 -10.61
CA ASP A 90 18.48 10.16 -11.25
C ASP A 90 17.17 10.20 -12.04
N ARG A 91 16.80 9.10 -12.67
CA ARG A 91 15.51 8.97 -13.37
C ARG A 91 14.35 8.94 -12.38
N MET A 92 14.47 8.23 -11.26
CA MET A 92 13.48 8.26 -10.17
C MET A 92 13.32 9.69 -9.64
N ARG A 93 14.45 10.39 -9.41
CA ARG A 93 14.47 11.77 -8.97
C ARG A 93 13.75 12.69 -9.97
N ALA A 94 14.02 12.55 -11.26
CA ALA A 94 13.38 13.35 -12.30
C ALA A 94 11.84 13.20 -12.33
N ILE A 95 11.30 12.05 -11.91
CA ILE A 95 9.86 11.80 -11.80
C ILE A 95 9.29 12.39 -10.50
N ILE A 96 9.97 12.19 -9.37
CA ILE A 96 9.43 12.48 -8.04
C ILE A 96 9.59 13.97 -7.65
N TRP A 97 10.74 14.59 -7.92
CA TRP A 97 11.00 15.96 -7.48
C TRP A 97 9.98 16.99 -7.99
N PRO A 98 9.49 16.91 -9.24
CA PRO A 98 8.40 17.77 -9.69
C PRO A 98 7.10 17.64 -8.89
N MET A 99 6.85 16.47 -8.27
CA MET A 99 5.68 16.26 -7.41
C MET A 99 5.81 16.91 -6.03
N LEU A 100 7.03 17.21 -5.60
CA LEU A 100 7.33 17.89 -4.33
C LEU A 100 7.24 19.42 -4.45
N ASN A 101 6.63 19.92 -5.51
CA ASN A 101 6.41 21.35 -5.73
C ASN A 101 5.24 21.85 -4.85
N ASN A 102 5.43 23.00 -4.22
CA ASN A 102 4.45 23.62 -3.34
C ASN A 102 3.10 23.89 -4.04
N LYS A 103 3.10 24.34 -5.30
CA LYS A 103 1.88 24.55 -6.10
C LYS A 103 1.04 23.27 -6.25
N PHE A 104 1.70 22.13 -6.38
CA PHE A 104 1.05 20.83 -6.50
C PHE A 104 0.54 20.33 -5.14
N LEU A 105 1.35 20.45 -4.09
CA LEU A 105 1.04 19.98 -2.74
C LEU A 105 -0.04 20.82 -2.03
N GLN A 106 -0.27 22.05 -2.47
CA GLN A 106 -1.28 22.95 -1.90
C GLN A 106 -2.68 22.81 -2.52
N GLN A 107 -2.88 21.88 -3.43
CA GLN A 107 -4.21 21.65 -4.01
C GLN A 107 -5.19 21.12 -2.95
N ASP A 108 -6.25 21.91 -2.67
CA ASP A 108 -7.28 21.52 -1.70
C ASP A 108 -7.91 20.17 -2.05
N GLY A 109 -8.14 19.31 -1.05
CA GLY A 109 -8.74 18.01 -1.24
C GLY A 109 -7.89 17.02 -2.04
N LEU A 110 -6.58 17.30 -2.21
CA LEU A 110 -5.62 16.38 -2.83
C LEU A 110 -4.52 16.04 -1.83
N GLY A 111 -4.37 14.75 -1.54
CA GLY A 111 -3.30 14.23 -0.69
C GLY A 111 -2.35 13.35 -1.47
N PHE A 112 -1.05 13.39 -1.12
CA PHE A 112 -0.04 12.51 -1.69
C PHE A 112 0.58 11.64 -0.63
N LYS A 113 0.82 10.38 -0.98
CA LYS A 113 1.63 9.42 -0.24
C LYS A 113 2.66 8.85 -1.19
N LEU A 114 3.92 9.23 -1.01
CA LEU A 114 5.03 8.77 -1.82
C LEU A 114 5.78 7.70 -1.03
N LEU A 115 5.80 6.47 -1.54
CA LEU A 115 6.58 5.35 -1.01
C LEU A 115 7.88 5.27 -1.82
N LEU A 116 8.92 5.88 -1.28
CA LEU A 116 10.18 6.07 -2.01
C LEU A 116 11.18 4.97 -1.65
N PRO A 117 11.94 4.44 -2.64
CA PRO A 117 13.07 3.57 -2.39
C PRO A 117 14.13 4.24 -1.51
N VAL A 118 14.86 3.42 -0.74
CA VAL A 118 15.89 3.92 0.18
C VAL A 118 16.99 4.70 -0.52
N ASP A 119 17.26 4.39 -1.79
CA ASP A 119 18.26 5.08 -2.61
C ASP A 119 17.93 6.56 -2.80
N LEU A 120 16.66 6.91 -2.95
CA LEU A 120 16.22 8.30 -3.03
C LEU A 120 16.32 9.05 -1.71
N ARG A 121 16.37 8.35 -0.58
CA ARG A 121 16.56 8.96 0.73
C ARG A 121 17.87 9.75 0.79
N HIS A 122 18.97 9.17 0.33
CA HIS A 122 20.27 9.86 0.33
C HIS A 122 20.28 11.09 -0.57
N ALA A 123 19.59 11.01 -1.72
CA ALA A 123 19.43 12.16 -2.60
C ALA A 123 18.58 13.24 -1.93
N LEU A 124 17.48 12.87 -1.28
CA LEU A 124 16.58 13.78 -0.58
C LEU A 124 17.30 14.54 0.55
N PHE A 125 18.07 13.87 1.39
CA PHE A 125 18.79 14.50 2.52
C PHE A 125 19.98 15.37 2.09
N LYS A 126 20.37 15.34 0.82
CA LYS A 126 21.36 16.27 0.24
C LYS A 126 20.75 17.55 -0.30
N GLU A 127 19.41 17.65 -0.35
CA GLU A 127 18.73 18.84 -0.84
C GLU A 127 18.85 20.02 0.14
N SER A 128 18.65 21.22 -0.37
CA SER A 128 18.76 22.46 0.42
C SER A 128 17.62 22.61 1.44
N ALA A 129 17.85 23.41 2.48
CA ALA A 129 16.82 23.78 3.43
C ALA A 129 15.61 24.47 2.74
N ALA A 130 15.86 25.23 1.69
CA ALA A 130 14.80 25.88 0.90
C ALA A 130 13.92 24.83 0.20
N PHE A 131 14.52 23.78 -0.37
CA PHE A 131 13.78 22.65 -0.94
C PHE A 131 12.90 21.95 0.10
N PHE A 132 13.42 21.68 1.30
CA PHE A 132 12.65 21.06 2.38
C PHE A 132 11.44 21.91 2.80
N GLN A 133 11.58 23.24 2.83
CA GLN A 133 10.49 24.15 3.12
C GLN A 133 9.45 24.18 1.99
N GLU A 134 9.88 24.24 0.74
CA GLU A 134 9.01 24.22 -0.42
C GLU A 134 8.23 22.92 -0.53
N ALA A 135 8.89 21.79 -0.35
CA ALA A 135 8.32 20.46 -0.33
C ALA A 135 7.55 20.13 0.97
N ARG A 136 7.57 21.04 1.96
CA ARG A 136 6.95 20.87 3.29
C ARG A 136 7.44 19.65 4.06
N LEU A 137 8.62 19.18 3.79
CA LEU A 137 9.24 18.04 4.47
C LEU A 137 9.81 18.42 5.84
N ASP A 138 9.99 19.70 6.11
CA ASP A 138 10.37 20.29 7.40
C ASP A 138 9.28 20.18 8.48
N LYS A 139 8.03 19.84 8.10
CA LYS A 139 6.84 19.83 8.97
C LYS A 139 6.34 18.42 9.29
N GLN A 140 7.21 17.49 9.58
CA GLN A 140 6.87 16.09 9.95
C GLN A 140 6.10 15.31 8.87
N ASN A 141 6.16 15.74 7.62
CA ASN A 141 5.56 15.04 6.50
C ASN A 141 6.44 13.90 5.96
N LEU A 142 7.63 13.73 6.51
CA LEU A 142 8.57 12.69 6.15
C LEU A 142 8.56 11.58 7.21
N VAL A 143 8.17 10.37 6.81
CA VAL A 143 8.30 9.16 7.61
C VAL A 143 9.53 8.41 7.12
N GLU A 144 10.61 8.45 7.89
CA GLU A 144 11.88 7.85 7.48
C GLU A 144 11.86 6.33 7.50
N ARG A 145 11.11 5.74 8.42
CA ARG A 145 11.03 4.30 8.62
C ARG A 145 9.68 3.88 9.19
N LEU A 146 9.12 2.83 8.62
CA LEU A 146 8.00 2.10 9.22
C LEU A 146 8.58 1.03 10.14
N SER A 147 8.33 1.15 11.44
CA SER A 147 8.78 0.18 12.44
C SER A 147 7.65 -0.76 12.81
N TRP A 148 7.95 -2.03 12.84
CA TRP A 148 7.04 -3.10 13.24
C TRP A 148 7.63 -3.82 14.45
N THR A 149 6.82 -4.04 15.49
CA THR A 149 7.17 -4.89 16.62
C THR A 149 6.62 -6.30 16.43
N GLY A 150 7.19 -7.27 17.12
CA GLY A 150 6.67 -8.65 17.07
C GLY A 150 5.19 -8.75 17.44
N ALA A 151 4.73 -7.96 18.43
CA ALA A 151 3.31 -7.90 18.79
C ALA A 151 2.43 -7.36 17.65
N MET A 152 2.84 -6.28 16.99
CA MET A 152 2.11 -5.74 15.84
C MET A 152 2.07 -6.73 14.67
N LEU A 153 3.16 -7.44 14.43
CA LEU A 153 3.21 -8.48 13.38
C LEU A 153 2.35 -9.68 13.74
N TYR A 154 2.32 -10.07 15.02
CA TYR A 154 1.41 -11.12 15.50
C TYR A 154 -0.05 -10.74 15.25
N ASP A 155 -0.48 -9.57 15.72
CA ASP A 155 -1.86 -9.09 15.57
C ASP A 155 -2.25 -8.96 14.07
N LEU A 156 -1.31 -8.52 13.22
CA LEU A 156 -1.52 -8.44 11.78
C LEU A 156 -1.72 -9.82 11.14
N CYS A 157 -0.89 -10.81 11.52
CA CYS A 157 -0.97 -12.18 11.02
C CYS A 157 -2.26 -12.87 11.48
N ASP A 158 -2.63 -12.69 12.72
CA ASP A 158 -3.86 -13.21 13.31
C ASP A 158 -5.11 -12.63 12.64
N ALA A 159 -5.17 -11.31 12.47
CA ALA A 159 -6.25 -10.64 11.76
C ALA A 159 -6.37 -11.11 10.30
N ARG A 160 -5.24 -11.35 9.63
CA ARG A 160 -5.23 -11.86 8.27
C ARG A 160 -5.76 -13.29 8.18
N LEU A 161 -5.35 -14.16 9.09
CA LEU A 161 -5.83 -15.54 9.17
C LEU A 161 -7.35 -15.57 9.35
N THR A 162 -7.85 -14.80 10.30
CA THR A 162 -9.30 -14.66 10.58
C THR A 162 -10.07 -14.17 9.36
N THR A 163 -9.52 -13.20 8.60
CA THR A 163 -10.17 -12.62 7.42
C THR A 163 -10.20 -13.57 6.22
N CYS A 164 -9.19 -14.43 6.09
CA CYS A 164 -9.07 -15.38 4.97
C CYS A 164 -9.89 -16.66 5.17
N ARG A 165 -10.71 -16.73 6.20
CA ARG A 165 -11.57 -17.86 6.52
C ARG A 165 -12.59 -18.17 5.42
N ALA A 166 -12.87 -19.46 5.20
CA ALA A 166 -13.91 -19.87 4.27
C ALA A 166 -15.31 -19.48 4.79
N PRO A 167 -16.26 -19.07 3.92
CA PRO A 167 -17.62 -18.81 4.32
C PRO A 167 -18.28 -20.06 4.91
N GLY A 168 -18.83 -19.95 6.13
CA GLY A 168 -19.56 -21.04 6.79
C GLY A 168 -18.77 -21.85 7.83
N GLU A 169 -17.51 -21.55 8.04
CA GLU A 169 -16.75 -22.14 9.16
C GLU A 169 -17.21 -21.55 10.50
N ALA A 170 -17.45 -22.42 11.49
CA ALA A 170 -18.15 -22.06 12.72
C ALA A 170 -17.32 -21.20 13.68
N GLU A 171 -16.01 -21.44 13.80
CA GLU A 171 -15.15 -20.71 14.73
C GLU A 171 -13.90 -20.15 14.05
N PRO A 172 -13.47 -18.93 14.44
CA PRO A 172 -12.24 -18.35 13.93
C PRO A 172 -11.03 -19.11 14.49
N ILE A 173 -10.16 -19.59 13.63
CA ILE A 173 -8.85 -20.11 14.00
C ILE A 173 -7.93 -18.90 14.26
N THR A 174 -7.32 -18.84 15.44
CA THR A 174 -6.31 -17.85 15.79
C THR A 174 -4.92 -18.31 15.30
N LEU A 175 -3.98 -17.37 15.25
CA LEU A 175 -2.61 -17.71 14.87
C LEU A 175 -2.00 -18.74 15.83
N LEU A 176 -2.31 -18.65 17.12
CA LEU A 176 -1.81 -19.58 18.14
C LEU A 176 -2.36 -21.01 17.93
N ASP A 177 -3.59 -21.16 17.46
CA ASP A 177 -4.21 -22.47 17.22
C ASP A 177 -3.50 -23.30 16.16
N LEU A 178 -2.70 -22.67 15.29
CA LEU A 178 -1.87 -23.38 14.30
C LEU A 178 -0.67 -24.08 14.92
N PHE A 179 -0.34 -23.78 16.17
CA PHE A 179 0.85 -24.28 16.86
C PHE A 179 0.46 -25.24 17.98
N ALA A 180 1.37 -26.17 18.29
CA ALA A 180 1.18 -27.13 19.36
C ALA A 180 1.22 -26.46 20.75
N GLU A 181 0.76 -27.17 21.78
CA GLU A 181 0.63 -26.64 23.15
C GLU A 181 1.96 -26.23 23.80
N ASP A 182 3.08 -26.70 23.25
CA ASP A 182 4.43 -26.31 23.68
C ASP A 182 4.87 -24.93 23.16
N VAL A 183 4.07 -24.29 22.28
CA VAL A 183 4.32 -22.95 21.75
C VAL A 183 3.37 -21.95 22.40
N THR A 184 3.94 -20.92 22.99
CA THR A 184 3.17 -19.82 23.60
C THR A 184 3.01 -18.64 22.65
N ARG A 185 2.04 -17.76 22.94
CA ARG A 185 1.89 -16.49 22.22
C ARG A 185 3.18 -15.67 22.24
N GLN A 186 3.92 -15.71 23.38
CA GLN A 186 5.16 -14.96 23.51
C GLN A 186 6.26 -15.52 22.61
N ASP A 187 6.36 -16.84 22.45
CA ASP A 187 7.30 -17.45 21.52
C ASP A 187 7.07 -16.99 20.07
N LEU A 188 5.80 -16.84 19.67
CA LEU A 188 5.44 -16.33 18.34
C LEU A 188 5.76 -14.83 18.20
N VAL A 189 5.46 -14.03 19.21
CA VAL A 189 5.81 -12.60 19.23
C VAL A 189 7.32 -12.42 19.11
N ASP A 190 8.11 -13.18 19.87
CA ASP A 190 9.57 -13.11 19.84
C ASP A 190 10.16 -13.57 18.50
N ALA A 191 9.56 -14.58 17.88
CA ALA A 191 9.96 -15.03 16.56
C ALA A 191 9.62 -13.98 15.47
N LEU A 192 8.44 -13.40 15.54
CA LEU A 192 7.98 -12.37 14.60
C LEU A 192 8.74 -11.05 14.75
N ASP A 193 9.21 -10.70 15.96
CA ASP A 193 10.01 -9.49 16.20
C ASP A 193 11.32 -9.49 15.40
N GLN A 194 11.82 -10.67 15.05
CA GLN A 194 13.02 -10.84 14.23
C GLN A 194 12.74 -10.70 12.72
N MET A 195 11.48 -10.61 12.31
CA MET A 195 11.10 -10.54 10.88
C MET A 195 11.06 -9.12 10.31
N HIS A 196 11.13 -8.09 11.16
CA HIS A 196 11.23 -6.66 10.82
C HIS A 196 10.11 -6.05 10.00
N GLN A 197 9.38 -6.80 9.18
CA GLN A 197 8.32 -6.29 8.30
C GLN A 197 7.25 -7.34 7.98
N PRO A 198 6.02 -6.91 7.61
CA PRO A 198 4.91 -7.82 7.33
C PRO A 198 5.19 -8.90 6.29
N ARG A 199 5.91 -8.55 5.22
CA ARG A 199 6.26 -9.51 4.15
C ARG A 199 7.10 -10.68 4.70
N ASP A 200 8.07 -10.38 5.56
CA ASP A 200 8.93 -11.42 6.14
C ASP A 200 8.17 -12.24 7.17
N ALA A 201 7.29 -11.60 7.97
CA ALA A 201 6.41 -12.31 8.90
C ALA A 201 5.49 -13.32 8.18
N PHE A 202 4.84 -12.91 7.09
CA PHE A 202 3.99 -13.84 6.32
C PHE A 202 4.81 -14.96 5.66
N LYS A 203 6.00 -14.68 5.14
CA LYS A 203 6.88 -15.71 4.59
C LYS A 203 7.33 -16.70 5.66
N PHE A 204 7.71 -16.21 6.83
CA PHE A 204 8.08 -17.03 7.96
C PHE A 204 6.96 -18.01 8.34
N LEU A 205 5.73 -17.52 8.53
CA LEU A 205 4.59 -18.39 8.84
C LEU A 205 4.27 -19.37 7.71
N TYR A 206 4.34 -18.94 6.45
CA TYR A 206 4.19 -19.81 5.29
C TYR A 206 5.23 -20.94 5.30
N HIS A 207 6.48 -20.63 5.62
CA HIS A 207 7.54 -21.65 5.73
C HIS A 207 7.31 -22.59 6.92
N CYS A 208 6.81 -22.11 8.07
CA CYS A 208 6.43 -22.99 9.18
C CYS A 208 5.35 -24.00 8.75
N LEU A 209 4.30 -23.53 8.08
CA LEU A 209 3.25 -24.39 7.55
C LEU A 209 3.79 -25.40 6.53
N THR A 210 4.58 -24.94 5.56
CA THR A 210 5.11 -25.79 4.48
C THR A 210 6.06 -26.85 5.02
N GLU A 211 6.96 -26.47 5.92
CA GLU A 211 7.92 -27.39 6.56
C GLU A 211 7.17 -28.47 7.36
N HIS A 212 6.20 -28.06 8.17
CA HIS A 212 5.41 -28.99 8.95
C HIS A 212 4.62 -29.95 8.06
N CYS A 213 3.86 -29.44 7.08
CA CYS A 213 3.07 -30.26 6.17
C CYS A 213 3.91 -31.23 5.31
N SER A 214 5.18 -30.88 5.05
CA SER A 214 6.08 -31.76 4.30
C SER A 214 6.62 -32.91 5.14
N ASN A 215 6.64 -32.77 6.46
CA ASN A 215 7.21 -33.74 7.40
C ASN A 215 6.16 -34.61 8.12
N VAL A 216 4.89 -34.21 8.06
CA VAL A 216 3.78 -34.94 8.71
C VAL A 216 3.07 -35.79 7.66
N THR A 217 2.94 -37.09 7.93
CA THR A 217 2.13 -37.98 7.11
C THR A 217 0.66 -37.90 7.55
N ALA A 218 -0.27 -38.12 6.62
CA ALA A 218 -1.71 -38.09 6.89
C ALA A 218 -2.16 -39.06 8.01
N GLU A 219 -1.33 -40.06 8.29
CA GLU A 219 -1.59 -41.11 9.32
C GLU A 219 -1.22 -40.64 10.73
N GLN A 220 -0.38 -39.61 10.89
CA GLN A 220 0.11 -39.18 12.20
C GLN A 220 -0.84 -38.23 12.94
N GLY A 221 -1.88 -37.69 12.28
CA GLY A 221 -2.96 -36.93 12.92
C GLY A 221 -2.57 -35.59 13.58
N GLU A 222 -1.27 -35.27 13.66
CA GLU A 222 -0.79 -34.05 14.30
C GLU A 222 -0.73 -32.90 13.26
N TRP A 223 -1.71 -32.05 13.29
CA TRP A 223 -1.80 -30.91 12.35
C TRP A 223 -1.17 -29.63 12.90
N ARG A 224 -0.93 -29.55 14.22
CA ARG A 224 -0.35 -28.38 14.88
C ARG A 224 1.16 -28.36 14.74
N ILE A 225 1.70 -27.19 14.49
CA ILE A 225 3.13 -26.97 14.27
C ILE A 225 3.87 -27.03 15.62
N PRO A 226 4.81 -27.98 15.85
CA PRO A 226 5.53 -28.07 17.10
C PRO A 226 6.62 -26.98 17.22
N ARG A 227 7.04 -26.67 18.44
CA ARG A 227 8.10 -25.71 18.76
C ARG A 227 9.39 -25.96 17.96
N LEU A 228 9.77 -27.19 17.77
CA LEU A 228 10.97 -27.55 17.01
C LEU A 228 10.95 -26.96 15.58
N VAL A 229 9.83 -27.06 14.88
CA VAL A 229 9.67 -26.52 13.52
C VAL A 229 9.71 -24.99 13.55
N LEU A 230 9.03 -24.37 14.52
CA LEU A 230 9.05 -22.91 14.71
C LEU A 230 10.48 -22.41 14.85
N GLU A 231 11.30 -23.02 15.70
CA GLU A 231 12.68 -22.62 15.97
C GLU A 231 13.60 -22.84 14.76
N GLN A 232 13.48 -23.98 14.09
CA GLN A 232 14.27 -24.29 12.89
C GLN A 232 13.99 -23.28 11.76
N VAL A 233 12.72 -23.00 11.48
CA VAL A 233 12.33 -22.04 10.45
C VAL A 233 12.74 -20.63 10.85
N ARG A 234 12.55 -20.24 12.13
CA ARG A 234 13.00 -18.94 12.65
C ARG A 234 14.49 -18.72 12.39
N ASN A 235 15.34 -19.66 12.80
CA ASN A 235 16.78 -19.53 12.64
C ASN A 235 17.17 -19.39 11.16
N ARG A 236 16.61 -20.20 10.29
CA ARG A 236 16.83 -20.14 8.84
C ARG A 236 16.41 -18.78 8.24
N GLU A 237 15.25 -18.26 8.63
CA GLU A 237 14.76 -16.98 8.12
C GLU A 237 15.60 -15.80 8.66
N VAL A 238 16.02 -15.84 9.92
CA VAL A 238 16.90 -14.82 10.49
C VAL A 238 18.23 -14.79 9.75
N ASP A 239 18.86 -15.93 9.50
CA ASP A 239 20.10 -16.02 8.73
C ASP A 239 19.94 -15.47 7.31
N ARG A 240 18.83 -15.82 6.65
CA ARG A 240 18.49 -15.30 5.31
C ARG A 240 18.36 -13.76 5.33
N LEU A 241 17.64 -13.22 6.31
CA LEU A 241 17.44 -11.77 6.43
C LEU A 241 18.76 -11.05 6.74
N GLN A 242 19.59 -11.60 7.62
CA GLN A 242 20.89 -11.02 7.91
C GLN A 242 21.79 -10.96 6.66
N GLN A 243 21.81 -12.01 5.84
CA GLN A 243 22.54 -12.01 4.57
C GLN A 243 22.00 -10.94 3.62
N LEU A 244 20.69 -10.82 3.45
CA LEU A 244 20.07 -9.79 2.60
C LEU A 244 20.41 -8.38 3.08
N TYR A 245 20.32 -8.12 4.38
CA TYR A 245 20.61 -6.78 4.92
C TYR A 245 22.11 -6.43 4.89
N ARG A 246 23.02 -7.39 4.94
CA ARG A 246 24.45 -7.15 4.74
C ARG A 246 24.76 -6.72 3.30
N VAL A 247 24.07 -7.28 2.32
CA VAL A 247 24.23 -6.90 0.90
C VAL A 247 23.66 -5.51 0.62
N ILE A 248 22.56 -5.14 1.27
CA ILE A 248 21.88 -3.84 1.06
C ILE A 248 22.58 -2.69 1.81
N ARG A 249 23.37 -2.99 2.84
CA ARG A 249 24.19 -2.02 3.59
C ARG A 249 25.67 -2.42 3.50
N PRO A 250 26.35 -2.13 2.41
CA PRO A 250 27.82 -2.11 2.45
C PRO A 250 28.25 -1.05 3.47
N ALA A 251 29.19 -1.42 4.31
CA ALA A 251 29.72 -0.62 5.42
C ALA A 251 30.27 0.74 4.92
#